data_9547f508b20a2588f9590da74e0de79f
#
_entry.id   9547f508b20a2588f9590da74e0de79f
#
_cell.length_a   1.000
_cell.length_b   1.000
_cell.length_c   1.000
_cell.angle_alpha   90.00
_cell.angle_beta   90.00
_cell.angle_gamma   90.00
#
_symmetry.space_group_name_H-M   'P 1'
#
loop_
_entity.id
_entity.type
_entity.pdbx_description
1 polymer ?
#
loop_
_entity_poly.entity_id
_entity_poly.type
_entity_poly.pdbx_seq_one_letter_code
_entity_poly.pdbx_strand_id
1 'polypeptide(L)'
;KYSEQTINDPVKTVLESPVVKEQTFIIKGKNYIAEVSNVGGGSIVSYALTKHLKKSESSLNLIDGYNSNNLVVSFVNQSGEIISLDKSWSLVSGGSANLSETNPEVSFLFTTEHLGRQVTKELFFYFDSYEIDISTSLRSLKDVSLDEKYTLSWVGGLPEHEGTQDAMFMEGLISQVGNIESFRVGAAGFFGSSSSSNIDAEEKRYVGQADFAGYRTKYFGLFFIPQKSDLVEITKYPTPLRAGVDIGITQDINLEKNKLYLGPLDYSSVENLGVGLEEKILGWQWLSSVSWLVYSIMISLYGFIPNYGVVVVLFAILIKLVTYPLMAKQLRSSKKM
;
A
#
# COMPACT_ATOMS: atom_id res chain seq x y z
N LYS A 1 36.24 51.14 34.19
CA LYS A 1 36.10 49.79 34.85
C LYS A 1 34.69 49.31 34.57
N TYR A 2 34.54 48.51 33.59
CA TYR A 2 33.30 47.75 33.34
C TYR A 2 33.54 46.34 33.90
N SER A 3 32.73 45.89 34.85
CA SER A 3 32.77 44.53 35.36
C SER A 3 31.95 43.65 34.41
N GLU A 4 32.61 42.63 33.86
CA GLU A 4 31.95 41.51 33.16
C GLU A 4 31.16 40.70 34.17
N GLN A 5 29.82 40.69 33.99
CA GLN A 5 28.97 39.69 34.66
C GLN A 5 28.95 38.42 33.78
N THR A 6 29.55 37.40 34.24
CA THR A 6 29.47 36.05 33.70
C THR A 6 28.08 35.51 33.98
N ILE A 7 27.22 35.42 32.96
CA ILE A 7 25.95 34.73 33.04
C ILE A 7 26.25 33.25 32.89
N ASN A 8 26.19 32.51 33.99
CA ASN A 8 26.18 31.05 33.99
C ASN A 8 24.77 30.60 33.65
N ASP A 9 24.46 30.44 32.35
CA ASP A 9 23.31 29.67 31.92
C ASP A 9 23.54 28.19 32.29
N PRO A 10 22.56 27.54 32.95
CA PRO A 10 22.66 26.12 33.20
C PRO A 10 22.56 25.40 31.84
N VAL A 11 23.67 24.75 31.46
CA VAL A 11 23.68 23.79 30.33
C VAL A 11 22.60 22.75 30.66
N LYS A 12 21.45 22.87 30.00
CA LYS A 12 20.45 21.79 29.99
C LYS A 12 21.08 20.60 29.31
N THR A 13 21.59 19.66 30.12
CA THR A 13 22.02 18.36 29.65
C THR A 13 20.78 17.71 29.03
N VAL A 14 20.67 17.78 27.70
CA VAL A 14 19.73 16.95 26.96
C VAL A 14 20.22 15.54 27.19
N LEU A 15 19.51 14.78 28.03
CA LEU A 15 19.70 13.35 28.15
C LEU A 15 19.43 12.76 26.76
N GLU A 16 20.48 12.51 25.99
CA GLU A 16 20.38 11.78 24.74
C GLU A 16 19.82 10.40 25.09
N SER A 17 18.65 10.11 24.60
CA SER A 17 18.06 8.78 24.67
C SER A 17 19.05 7.78 24.05
N PRO A 18 19.24 6.60 24.65
CA PRO A 18 20.19 5.62 24.14
C PRO A 18 19.90 5.33 22.66
N VAL A 19 20.93 5.43 21.82
CA VAL A 19 20.82 5.12 20.40
C VAL A 19 20.46 3.65 20.24
N VAL A 20 19.23 3.37 19.85
CA VAL A 20 18.75 2.01 19.58
C VAL A 20 19.37 1.55 18.27
N LYS A 21 20.03 0.39 18.28
CA LYS A 21 20.61 -0.19 17.07
C LYS A 21 19.51 -0.71 16.15
N GLU A 22 19.68 -0.50 14.86
CA GLU A 22 18.80 -1.08 13.85
C GLU A 22 18.82 -2.62 13.91
N GLN A 23 17.63 -3.22 13.84
CA GLN A 23 17.40 -4.66 13.88
C GLN A 23 16.33 -5.01 12.85
N THR A 24 16.47 -6.16 12.22
CA THR A 24 15.53 -6.69 11.24
C THR A 24 14.99 -8.05 11.69
N PHE A 25 13.70 -8.28 11.47
CA PHE A 25 12.97 -9.48 11.84
C PHE A 25 12.32 -10.11 10.62
N ILE A 26 12.41 -11.44 10.50
CA ILE A 26 11.90 -12.18 9.34
C ILE A 26 10.59 -12.87 9.74
N ILE A 27 9.54 -12.68 8.93
CA ILE A 27 8.24 -13.33 9.06
C ILE A 27 8.02 -14.18 7.81
N LYS A 28 7.71 -15.47 7.98
CA LYS A 28 7.33 -16.36 6.88
C LYS A 28 5.88 -16.72 7.01
N GLY A 29 5.04 -16.14 6.15
CA GLY A 29 3.65 -16.52 5.95
C GLY A 29 3.50 -17.63 4.89
N LYS A 30 2.28 -17.99 4.54
CA LYS A 30 1.95 -18.99 3.51
C LYS A 30 2.35 -18.53 2.11
N ASN A 31 2.10 -17.27 1.80
CA ASN A 31 2.20 -16.69 0.47
C ASN A 31 3.22 -15.55 0.36
N TYR A 32 3.93 -15.23 1.46
CA TYR A 32 4.90 -14.14 1.51
C TYR A 32 6.03 -14.43 2.51
N ILE A 33 7.13 -13.73 2.33
CA ILE A 33 8.20 -13.58 3.31
C ILE A 33 8.42 -12.08 3.49
N ALA A 34 8.24 -11.60 4.71
CA ALA A 34 8.45 -10.20 5.05
C ALA A 34 9.67 -10.01 5.95
N GLU A 35 10.34 -8.88 5.79
CA GLU A 35 11.38 -8.41 6.71
C GLU A 35 10.95 -7.05 7.26
N VAL A 36 10.94 -6.92 8.58
CA VAL A 36 10.53 -5.73 9.30
C VAL A 36 11.72 -5.19 10.07
N SER A 37 12.05 -3.91 9.83
CA SER A 37 13.06 -3.18 10.59
C SER A 37 12.40 -2.45 11.78
N ASN A 38 13.12 -2.26 12.88
CA ASN A 38 12.67 -1.44 13.98
C ASN A 38 12.75 0.08 13.70
N VAL A 39 13.24 0.49 12.55
CA VAL A 39 13.23 1.89 12.10
C VAL A 39 11.79 2.36 11.92
N GLY A 40 11.46 3.57 12.39
CA GLY A 40 10.11 4.10 12.36
C GLY A 40 9.07 3.29 13.13
N GLY A 41 9.52 2.36 14.01
CA GLY A 41 8.64 1.46 14.75
C GLY A 41 8.03 0.36 13.88
N GLY A 42 8.79 -0.21 12.96
CA GLY A 42 8.38 -1.32 12.12
C GLY A 42 8.19 -0.94 10.65
N SER A 43 9.24 -0.43 9.98
CA SER A 43 9.22 -0.30 8.52
C SER A 43 9.39 -1.67 7.87
N ILE A 44 8.65 -1.91 6.79
CA ILE A 44 8.77 -3.14 6.00
C ILE A 44 9.91 -2.93 5.00
N VAL A 45 11.02 -3.62 5.17
CA VAL A 45 12.21 -3.46 4.33
C VAL A 45 12.30 -4.50 3.21
N SER A 46 11.52 -5.57 3.31
CA SER A 46 11.34 -6.57 2.25
C SER A 46 9.96 -7.20 2.39
N TYR A 47 9.28 -7.44 1.26
CA TYR A 47 8.01 -8.18 1.21
C TYR A 47 7.96 -9.01 -0.07
N ALA A 48 8.43 -10.22 0.03
CA ALA A 48 8.59 -11.13 -1.09
C ALA A 48 7.41 -12.08 -1.21
N LEU A 49 6.72 -12.07 -2.36
CA LEU A 49 5.61 -12.99 -2.65
C LEU A 49 6.14 -14.35 -3.09
N THR A 50 5.72 -15.42 -2.42
CA THR A 50 6.21 -16.79 -2.69
C THR A 50 5.41 -17.51 -3.78
N LYS A 51 4.13 -17.19 -3.97
CA LYS A 51 3.27 -17.77 -5.01
C LYS A 51 3.54 -17.26 -6.43
N HIS A 52 4.10 -16.06 -6.57
CA HIS A 52 4.28 -15.36 -7.84
C HIS A 52 5.73 -15.39 -8.31
N LEU A 53 6.40 -16.52 -8.14
CA LEU A 53 7.79 -16.71 -8.57
C LEU A 53 7.89 -16.65 -10.09
N LYS A 54 8.70 -15.75 -10.62
CA LYS A 54 9.21 -15.87 -11.97
C LYS A 54 10.02 -17.16 -12.08
N LYS A 55 9.80 -17.93 -13.13
CA LYS A 55 10.44 -19.24 -13.40
C LYS A 55 11.98 -19.21 -13.42
N SER A 56 12.61 -18.05 -13.41
CA SER A 56 14.04 -17.91 -13.62
C SER A 56 14.83 -17.33 -12.44
N GLU A 57 14.23 -16.66 -11.45
CA GLU A 57 15.03 -16.11 -10.33
C GLU A 57 14.13 -15.45 -9.30
N SER A 58 14.57 -15.50 -8.04
CA SER A 58 14.17 -14.69 -6.88
C SER A 58 12.70 -14.33 -6.73
N SER A 59 12.22 -14.48 -5.52
CA SER A 59 10.92 -13.98 -5.03
C SER A 59 10.64 -12.55 -5.52
N LEU A 60 9.41 -12.32 -5.99
CA LEU A 60 8.96 -11.00 -6.40
C LEU A 60 8.82 -10.13 -5.15
N ASN A 61 9.73 -9.18 -4.96
CA ASN A 61 9.73 -8.28 -3.80
C ASN A 61 8.97 -6.99 -4.12
N LEU A 62 8.00 -6.65 -3.28
CA LEU A 62 7.22 -5.42 -3.39
C LEU A 62 7.89 -4.22 -2.71
N ILE A 63 9.05 -4.43 -2.07
CA ILE A 63 9.84 -3.38 -1.43
C ILE A 63 11.19 -3.27 -2.12
N ASP A 64 11.64 -2.05 -2.33
CA ASP A 64 12.97 -1.73 -2.80
C ASP A 64 13.58 -0.54 -2.02
N GLY A 65 14.73 -0.03 -2.46
CA GLY A 65 15.40 1.08 -1.77
C GLY A 65 14.61 2.40 -1.75
N TYR A 66 13.57 2.55 -2.58
CA TYR A 66 12.77 3.79 -2.64
C TYR A 66 11.58 3.78 -1.69
N ASN A 67 11.02 2.60 -1.36
CA ASN A 67 9.86 2.48 -0.50
C ASN A 67 10.15 1.72 0.81
N SER A 68 11.41 1.53 1.17
CA SER A 68 11.82 0.89 2.42
C SER A 68 11.61 1.77 3.66
N ASN A 69 11.49 3.09 3.51
CA ASN A 69 11.14 4.01 4.58
C ASN A 69 9.62 4.23 4.61
N ASN A 70 8.90 3.23 5.05
CA ASN A 70 7.45 3.20 5.07
C ASN A 70 6.90 3.05 6.49
N LEU A 71 5.58 3.25 6.61
CA LEU A 71 4.85 3.21 7.88
C LEU A 71 5.42 4.19 8.92
N VAL A 72 6.01 5.29 8.46
CA VAL A 72 6.57 6.31 9.33
C VAL A 72 5.45 7.15 9.94
N VAL A 73 5.57 7.40 11.22
CA VAL A 73 4.66 8.25 11.97
C VAL A 73 5.27 9.64 12.13
N SER A 74 4.49 10.66 11.81
CA SER A 74 4.86 12.06 12.03
C SER A 74 3.71 12.85 12.63
N PHE A 75 4.00 13.96 13.26
CA PHE A 75 3.00 14.92 13.78
C PHE A 75 3.54 16.34 13.71
N VAL A 76 2.66 17.33 13.75
CA VAL A 76 3.04 18.74 13.81
C VAL A 76 3.09 19.16 15.28
N ASN A 77 4.22 19.75 15.72
CA ASN A 77 4.37 20.23 17.07
C ASN A 77 3.70 21.62 17.26
N GLN A 78 3.65 22.11 18.49
CA GLN A 78 3.07 23.43 18.83
C GLN A 78 3.77 24.61 18.16
N SER A 79 5.00 24.44 17.63
CA SER A 79 5.73 25.46 16.86
C SER A 79 5.42 25.40 15.35
N GLY A 80 4.58 24.48 14.90
CA GLY A 80 4.28 24.26 13.48
C GLY A 80 5.32 23.44 12.72
N GLU A 81 6.26 22.78 13.40
CA GLU A 81 7.28 21.93 12.79
C GLU A 81 6.80 20.48 12.67
N ILE A 82 7.10 19.83 11.55
CA ILE A 82 6.83 18.42 11.36
C ILE A 82 7.91 17.61 12.08
N ILE A 83 7.48 16.82 13.05
CA ILE A 83 8.32 15.89 13.79
C ILE A 83 8.12 14.48 13.22
N SER A 84 9.14 13.92 12.61
CA SER A 84 9.15 12.54 12.11
C SER A 84 9.76 11.60 13.16
N LEU A 85 9.10 10.48 13.40
CA LEU A 85 9.56 9.43 14.31
C LEU A 85 10.23 8.29 13.54
N ASP A 86 11.11 8.62 12.60
CA ASP A 86 11.81 7.73 11.67
C ASP A 86 13.09 7.07 12.21
N LYS A 87 13.41 7.28 13.48
CA LYS A 87 14.56 6.66 14.15
C LYS A 87 14.27 5.19 14.48
N SER A 88 15.31 4.45 14.89
CA SER A 88 15.15 3.09 15.40
C SER A 88 14.43 3.08 16.75
N TRP A 89 13.38 2.27 16.86
CA TRP A 89 12.60 2.07 18.08
C TRP A 89 13.04 0.80 18.80
N SER A 90 12.78 0.72 20.08
CA SER A 90 13.02 -0.49 20.87
C SER A 90 11.91 -1.51 20.62
N LEU A 91 12.29 -2.76 20.37
CA LEU A 91 11.32 -3.87 20.35
C LEU A 91 10.99 -4.27 21.79
N VAL A 92 9.70 -4.24 22.14
CA VAL A 92 9.18 -4.66 23.45
C VAL A 92 8.79 -6.14 23.42
N SER A 93 8.09 -6.57 22.37
CA SER A 93 7.68 -7.96 22.16
C SER A 93 7.62 -8.29 20.68
N GLY A 94 7.71 -9.57 20.37
CA GLY A 94 7.75 -10.09 19.01
C GLY A 94 9.16 -10.60 18.65
N GLY A 95 9.32 -11.00 17.41
CA GLY A 95 10.57 -11.55 16.87
C GLY A 95 10.33 -12.31 15.58
N SER A 96 11.41 -12.76 14.92
CA SER A 96 11.29 -13.56 13.70
C SER A 96 10.41 -14.79 13.93
N ALA A 97 9.49 -15.05 13.00
CA ALA A 97 8.47 -16.10 13.12
C ALA A 97 8.25 -16.85 11.79
N ASN A 98 7.99 -18.14 11.93
CA ASN A 98 7.41 -18.94 10.85
C ASN A 98 5.94 -19.20 11.22
N LEU A 99 5.03 -18.59 10.48
CA LEU A 99 3.59 -18.74 10.70
C LEU A 99 3.08 -20.05 10.12
N SER A 100 2.00 -20.56 10.69
CA SER A 100 1.38 -21.84 10.29
C SER A 100 -0.11 -21.82 10.68
N GLU A 101 -0.85 -22.84 10.30
CA GLU A 101 -2.26 -23.00 10.75
C GLU A 101 -2.40 -23.09 12.27
N THR A 102 -1.40 -23.61 12.97
CA THR A 102 -1.37 -23.70 14.45
C THR A 102 -0.83 -22.47 15.14
N ASN A 103 -0.09 -21.62 14.41
CA ASN A 103 0.43 -20.33 14.86
C ASN A 103 0.14 -19.29 13.78
N PRO A 104 -1.12 -18.83 13.64
CA PRO A 104 -1.56 -18.11 12.47
C PRO A 104 -1.16 -16.63 12.44
N GLU A 105 -0.63 -16.08 13.53
CA GLU A 105 -0.30 -14.66 13.63
C GLU A 105 0.97 -14.40 14.44
N VAL A 106 1.57 -13.26 14.20
CA VAL A 106 2.66 -12.68 15.02
C VAL A 106 2.47 -11.19 15.15
N SER A 107 2.71 -10.63 16.33
CA SER A 107 2.77 -9.19 16.53
C SER A 107 4.18 -8.73 16.92
N PHE A 108 4.47 -7.47 16.56
CA PHE A 108 5.70 -6.75 16.92
C PHE A 108 5.30 -5.47 17.62
N LEU A 109 5.57 -5.36 18.90
CA LEU A 109 5.35 -4.13 19.66
C LEU A 109 6.66 -3.34 19.75
N PHE A 110 6.69 -2.19 19.12
CA PHE A 110 7.79 -1.24 19.16
C PHE A 110 7.45 -0.05 20.06
N THR A 111 8.46 0.51 20.70
CA THR A 111 8.34 1.72 21.52
C THR A 111 9.49 2.69 21.28
N THR A 112 9.18 3.96 21.34
CA THR A 112 10.15 5.06 21.34
C THR A 112 9.72 6.15 22.30
N GLU A 113 10.61 7.08 22.58
CA GLU A 113 10.32 8.25 23.40
C GLU A 113 10.58 9.54 22.62
N HIS A 114 9.66 10.47 22.75
CA HIS A 114 9.81 11.85 22.28
C HIS A 114 9.51 12.81 23.43
N LEU A 115 10.47 13.65 23.81
CA LEU A 115 10.38 14.57 24.96
C LEU A 115 9.99 13.86 26.28
N GLY A 116 10.54 12.65 26.52
CA GLY A 116 10.23 11.83 27.69
C GLY A 116 8.83 11.20 27.70
N ARG A 117 8.14 11.20 26.54
CA ARG A 117 6.81 10.62 26.36
C ARG A 117 6.88 9.41 25.47
N GLN A 118 6.30 8.33 25.96
CA GLN A 118 6.32 7.06 25.27
C GLN A 118 5.32 7.03 24.11
N VAL A 119 5.79 6.59 22.96
CA VAL A 119 4.98 6.26 21.77
C VAL A 119 5.13 4.79 21.50
N THR A 120 4.04 4.12 21.13
CA THR A 120 4.05 2.70 20.78
C THR A 120 3.42 2.48 19.41
N LYS A 121 3.94 1.47 18.69
CA LYS A 121 3.36 0.96 17.46
C LYS A 121 3.44 -0.55 17.42
N GLU A 122 2.35 -1.19 17.08
CA GLU A 122 2.24 -2.62 16.95
C GLU A 122 1.82 -3.01 15.55
N LEU A 123 2.49 -4.00 14.98
CA LEU A 123 2.21 -4.57 13.66
C LEU A 123 1.81 -6.03 13.83
N PHE A 124 0.72 -6.43 13.17
CA PHE A 124 0.24 -7.81 13.17
C PHE A 124 0.35 -8.39 11.77
N PHE A 125 0.96 -9.55 11.65
CA PHE A 125 1.09 -10.30 10.41
C PHE A 125 0.38 -11.64 10.55
N TYR A 126 -0.27 -12.08 9.47
CA TYR A 126 -1.11 -13.28 9.46
C TYR A 126 -0.61 -14.33 8.48
N PHE A 127 -0.84 -15.62 8.79
CA PHE A 127 -0.34 -16.75 8.00
C PHE A 127 -0.85 -16.75 6.56
N ASP A 128 -2.14 -16.59 6.35
CA ASP A 128 -2.82 -16.71 5.05
C ASP A 128 -3.53 -15.41 4.65
N SER A 129 -2.92 -14.26 4.91
CA SER A 129 -3.45 -12.95 4.51
C SER A 129 -2.33 -12.05 4.04
N TYR A 130 -2.66 -11.15 3.11
CA TYR A 130 -1.82 -10.03 2.69
C TYR A 130 -2.12 -8.72 3.46
N GLU A 131 -2.98 -8.82 4.47
CA GLU A 131 -3.31 -7.71 5.34
C GLU A 131 -2.32 -7.64 6.51
N ILE A 132 -2.00 -6.42 6.91
CA ILE A 132 -1.15 -6.11 8.05
C ILE A 132 -1.94 -5.12 8.90
N ASP A 133 -2.28 -5.49 10.13
CA ASP A 133 -2.92 -4.56 11.03
C ASP A 133 -1.86 -3.71 11.74
N ILE A 134 -2.14 -2.42 11.86
CA ILE A 134 -1.23 -1.43 12.43
C ILE A 134 -1.97 -0.75 13.58
N SER A 135 -1.44 -0.89 14.79
CA SER A 135 -1.94 -0.17 15.96
C SER A 135 -0.88 0.83 16.42
N THR A 136 -1.25 2.10 16.51
CA THR A 136 -0.33 3.18 16.87
C THR A 136 -0.90 3.99 18.02
N SER A 137 -0.13 4.23 19.08
CA SER A 137 -0.56 5.04 20.20
C SER A 137 0.38 6.23 20.41
N LEU A 138 -0.14 7.43 20.14
CA LEU A 138 0.51 8.72 20.36
C LEU A 138 -0.18 9.54 21.45
N ARG A 139 -1.07 8.97 22.25
CA ARG A 139 -1.86 9.68 23.29
C ARG A 139 -1.00 10.49 24.25
N SER A 140 0.20 10.01 24.52
CA SER A 140 1.15 10.72 25.38
C SER A 140 1.64 12.06 24.79
N LEU A 141 1.51 12.26 23.49
CA LEU A 141 1.93 13.46 22.76
C LEU A 141 0.79 14.46 22.54
N LYS A 142 -0.40 14.24 23.11
CA LYS A 142 -1.60 15.05 22.91
C LYS A 142 -1.38 16.55 23.13
N ASP A 143 -0.65 16.93 24.17
CA ASP A 143 -0.36 18.32 24.51
C ASP A 143 0.88 18.90 23.79
N VAL A 144 1.60 18.07 23.03
CA VAL A 144 2.75 18.46 22.21
C VAL A 144 2.37 18.62 20.74
N SER A 145 1.41 17.84 20.27
CA SER A 145 0.85 17.94 18.93
C SER A 145 -0.04 19.18 18.79
N LEU A 146 0.10 19.91 17.69
CA LEU A 146 -0.64 21.15 17.44
C LEU A 146 -2.15 20.92 17.34
N ASP A 147 -2.57 19.91 16.56
CA ASP A 147 -3.98 19.64 16.23
C ASP A 147 -4.47 18.31 16.81
N GLU A 148 -3.74 17.73 17.78
CA GLU A 148 -4.01 16.40 18.30
C GLU A 148 -4.10 15.34 17.19
N LYS A 149 -3.28 15.48 16.13
CA LYS A 149 -3.25 14.61 14.95
C LYS A 149 -1.87 14.05 14.69
N TYR A 150 -1.84 12.93 14.00
CA TYR A 150 -0.62 12.35 13.45
C TYR A 150 -0.86 11.86 12.03
N THR A 151 0.21 11.71 11.27
CA THR A 151 0.18 11.16 9.91
C THR A 151 0.96 9.85 9.86
N LEU A 152 0.34 8.81 9.32
CA LEU A 152 0.99 7.55 8.96
C LEU A 152 1.30 7.59 7.47
N SER A 153 2.57 7.41 7.10
CA SER A 153 3.03 7.62 5.72
C SER A 153 3.63 6.38 5.08
N TRP A 154 3.39 6.25 3.78
CA TRP A 154 4.12 5.35 2.88
C TRP A 154 4.76 6.15 1.77
N VAL A 155 6.03 5.93 1.51
CA VAL A 155 6.83 6.65 0.51
C VAL A 155 7.20 5.72 -0.64
N GLY A 156 7.14 6.21 -1.87
CA GLY A 156 7.74 5.55 -3.03
C GLY A 156 6.87 4.52 -3.76
N GLY A 157 5.60 4.33 -3.39
CA GLY A 157 4.69 3.38 -4.05
C GLY A 157 5.20 1.94 -4.06
N LEU A 158 5.10 1.26 -5.20
CA LEU A 158 5.59 -0.11 -5.43
C LEU A 158 6.57 -0.16 -6.60
N PRO A 159 7.54 -1.07 -6.62
CA PRO A 159 8.46 -1.24 -7.74
C PRO A 159 7.76 -1.73 -9.01
N GLU A 160 8.32 -1.35 -10.16
CA GLU A 160 7.91 -1.85 -11.46
C GLU A 160 8.47 -3.27 -11.68
N HIS A 161 7.63 -4.18 -12.15
CA HIS A 161 8.03 -5.56 -12.44
C HIS A 161 7.89 -5.94 -13.91
N GLU A 162 7.02 -5.27 -14.65
CA GLU A 162 6.73 -5.49 -16.06
C GLU A 162 7.21 -4.34 -16.96
N GLY A 163 8.05 -3.46 -16.43
CA GLY A 163 8.61 -2.31 -17.14
C GLY A 163 7.53 -1.39 -17.70
N THR A 164 7.62 -1.04 -19.00
CA THR A 164 6.68 -0.10 -19.65
C THR A 164 5.20 -0.53 -19.59
N GLN A 165 4.91 -1.81 -19.40
CA GLN A 165 3.53 -2.27 -19.23
C GLN A 165 2.92 -1.85 -17.89
N ASP A 166 3.72 -1.86 -16.82
CA ASP A 166 3.27 -1.38 -15.52
C ASP A 166 2.87 0.11 -15.57
N ALA A 167 3.64 0.92 -16.30
CA ALA A 167 3.41 2.36 -16.42
C ALA A 167 1.98 2.73 -16.89
N MET A 168 1.31 1.85 -17.66
CA MET A 168 -0.08 2.07 -18.07
C MET A 168 -1.10 1.86 -16.95
N PHE A 169 -0.74 1.11 -15.92
CA PHE A 169 -1.62 0.73 -14.81
C PHE A 169 -1.23 1.36 -13.48
N MET A 170 -0.07 2.04 -13.43
CA MET A 170 0.40 2.72 -12.22
C MET A 170 -0.49 3.91 -11.91
N GLU A 171 -1.27 3.79 -10.87
CA GLU A 171 -2.17 4.84 -10.42
C GLU A 171 -2.32 4.89 -8.91
N GLY A 172 -2.42 6.12 -8.38
CA GLY A 172 -2.90 6.38 -7.04
C GLY A 172 -4.42 6.25 -7.02
N LEU A 173 -4.96 5.70 -5.96
CA LEU A 173 -6.39 5.48 -5.75
C LEU A 173 -6.81 5.98 -4.39
N ILE A 174 -7.99 6.59 -4.33
CA ILE A 174 -8.68 6.91 -3.09
C ILE A 174 -10.16 6.62 -3.25
N SER A 175 -10.80 6.11 -2.21
CA SER A 175 -12.25 5.98 -2.11
C SER A 175 -12.78 6.79 -0.94
N GLN A 176 -13.81 7.57 -1.20
CA GLN A 176 -14.60 8.27 -0.17
C GLN A 176 -16.08 8.02 -0.43
N VAL A 177 -16.77 7.43 0.55
CA VAL A 177 -18.20 7.10 0.47
C VAL A 177 -18.53 6.27 -0.78
N GLY A 178 -17.66 5.29 -1.10
CA GLY A 178 -17.80 4.39 -2.26
C GLY A 178 -17.44 5.02 -3.61
N ASN A 179 -17.09 6.31 -3.67
CA ASN A 179 -16.60 6.94 -4.89
C ASN A 179 -15.08 6.78 -5.01
N ILE A 180 -14.64 6.08 -6.05
CA ILE A 180 -13.22 5.84 -6.30
C ILE A 180 -12.68 6.86 -7.29
N GLU A 181 -11.78 7.70 -6.82
CA GLU A 181 -10.96 8.57 -7.66
C GLU A 181 -9.60 7.93 -7.94
N SER A 182 -9.12 8.13 -9.15
CA SER A 182 -7.80 7.65 -9.55
C SER A 182 -7.03 8.70 -10.32
N PHE A 183 -5.72 8.70 -10.17
CA PHE A 183 -4.82 9.51 -10.97
C PHE A 183 -3.61 8.69 -11.39
N ARG A 184 -3.32 8.74 -12.69
CA ARG A 184 -2.22 7.99 -13.28
C ARG A 184 -0.89 8.63 -12.93
N VAL A 185 0.07 7.78 -12.66
CA VAL A 185 1.45 8.16 -12.35
C VAL A 185 2.36 8.01 -13.57
N GLY A 186 2.09 7.00 -14.41
CA GLY A 186 2.90 6.73 -15.60
C GLY A 186 2.51 7.59 -16.81
N ALA A 187 3.49 7.87 -17.69
CA ALA A 187 3.35 8.72 -18.86
C ALA A 187 2.69 8.06 -20.09
N ALA A 188 2.43 6.76 -20.06
CA ALA A 188 1.93 6.02 -21.22
C ALA A 188 0.40 6.09 -21.32
N GLY A 189 -0.12 6.86 -22.26
CA GLY A 189 -1.50 6.73 -22.72
C GLY A 189 -1.68 5.47 -23.57
N PHE A 190 -2.88 4.87 -23.57
CA PHE A 190 -3.23 3.67 -24.34
C PHE A 190 -2.99 3.81 -25.85
N PHE A 191 -2.86 5.02 -26.38
CA PHE A 191 -2.58 5.34 -27.79
C PHE A 191 -1.19 5.95 -28.04
N GLY A 192 -0.21 5.71 -27.16
CA GLY A 192 1.18 6.12 -27.44
C GLY A 192 1.42 7.63 -27.47
N SER A 193 0.48 8.43 -27.01
CA SER A 193 0.64 9.87 -26.84
C SER A 193 1.51 10.12 -25.62
N SER A 194 2.82 10.06 -25.79
CA SER A 194 3.78 10.65 -24.87
C SER A 194 3.65 12.17 -24.98
N SER A 195 2.73 12.76 -24.26
CA SER A 195 2.84 14.16 -23.94
C SER A 195 4.03 14.27 -22.95
N SER A 196 5.15 14.67 -23.50
CA SER A 196 6.32 15.14 -22.73
C SER A 196 5.99 16.51 -22.10
N SER A 197 4.90 16.60 -21.39
CA SER A 197 4.65 17.72 -20.51
C SER A 197 5.45 17.49 -19.25
N ASN A 198 6.16 18.50 -18.80
CA ASN A 198 6.78 18.57 -17.49
C ASN A 198 5.81 18.00 -16.47
N ILE A 199 6.10 16.77 -16.02
CA ILE A 199 5.27 16.13 -15.03
C ILE A 199 5.82 16.65 -13.71
N ASP A 200 5.33 17.80 -13.27
CA ASP A 200 5.63 18.33 -11.95
C ASP A 200 5.05 17.39 -10.89
N ALA A 201 5.66 17.38 -9.72
CA ALA A 201 5.06 16.70 -8.58
C ALA A 201 3.65 17.27 -8.36
N GLU A 202 2.66 16.39 -8.33
CA GLU A 202 1.26 16.76 -8.12
C GLU A 202 0.82 16.20 -6.78
N GLU A 203 0.40 17.10 -5.88
CA GLU A 203 -0.16 16.74 -4.59
C GLU A 203 -1.69 16.87 -4.65
N LYS A 204 -2.37 15.83 -4.18
CA LYS A 204 -3.82 15.84 -3.99
C LYS A 204 -4.14 15.62 -2.53
N ARG A 205 -5.05 16.44 -2.02
CA ARG A 205 -5.54 16.41 -0.64
C ARG A 205 -7.02 16.10 -0.61
N TYR A 206 -7.37 15.10 0.16
CA TYR A 206 -8.74 14.63 0.32
C TYR A 206 -9.14 14.75 1.79
N VAL A 207 -10.00 15.71 2.08
CA VAL A 207 -10.46 15.98 3.46
C VAL A 207 -11.59 15.02 3.81
N GLY A 208 -11.54 14.46 5.01
CA GLY A 208 -12.57 13.60 5.57
C GLY A 208 -12.24 12.12 5.55
N GLN A 209 -13.26 11.30 5.78
CA GLN A 209 -13.14 9.86 5.84
C GLN A 209 -12.81 9.28 4.48
N ALA A 210 -11.76 8.47 4.41
CA ALA A 210 -11.47 7.60 3.28
C ALA A 210 -11.87 6.15 3.60
N ASP A 211 -12.44 5.46 2.64
CA ASP A 211 -12.70 4.02 2.73
C ASP A 211 -11.37 3.27 2.55
N PHE A 212 -10.57 3.72 1.58
CA PHE A 212 -9.18 3.34 1.39
C PHE A 212 -8.41 4.42 0.64
N ALA A 213 -7.07 4.39 0.75
CA ALA A 213 -6.15 5.15 -0.08
C ALA A 213 -4.95 4.28 -0.43
N GLY A 214 -4.50 4.31 -1.68
CA GLY A 214 -3.45 3.41 -2.08
C GLY A 214 -2.85 3.68 -3.44
N TYR A 215 -2.03 2.74 -3.85
CA TYR A 215 -1.31 2.73 -5.11
C TYR A 215 -1.35 1.34 -5.72
N ARG A 216 -1.47 1.27 -7.03
CA ARG A 216 -1.38 -0.01 -7.73
C ARG A 216 -0.46 0.04 -8.93
N THR A 217 0.11 -1.10 -9.25
CA THR A 217 0.69 -1.45 -10.54
C THR A 217 -0.30 -2.32 -11.32
N LYS A 218 0.17 -3.00 -12.34
CA LYS A 218 -0.68 -3.91 -13.15
C LYS A 218 -1.22 -5.09 -12.33
N TYR A 219 -0.40 -5.66 -11.43
CA TYR A 219 -0.71 -6.91 -10.74
C TYR A 219 -0.69 -6.80 -9.21
N PHE A 220 -0.14 -5.72 -8.67
CA PHE A 220 0.06 -5.56 -7.23
C PHE A 220 -0.51 -4.25 -6.73
N GLY A 221 -0.96 -4.28 -5.49
CA GLY A 221 -1.52 -3.13 -4.81
C GLY A 221 -1.00 -2.97 -3.39
N LEU A 222 -0.98 -1.71 -3.00
CA LEU A 222 -0.72 -1.21 -1.67
C LEU A 222 -1.90 -0.32 -1.28
N PHE A 223 -2.65 -0.68 -0.25
CA PHE A 223 -3.82 0.07 0.18
C PHE A 223 -3.88 0.20 1.69
N PHE A 224 -3.95 1.44 2.15
CA PHE A 224 -4.35 1.75 3.51
C PHE A 224 -5.87 1.75 3.61
N ILE A 225 -6.39 1.07 4.62
CA ILE A 225 -7.80 1.04 5.00
C ILE A 225 -7.86 1.62 6.43
N PRO A 226 -8.00 2.95 6.56
CA PRO A 226 -8.02 3.60 7.85
C PRO A 226 -9.35 3.32 8.57
N GLN A 227 -9.30 3.07 9.86
CA GLN A 227 -10.52 3.00 10.67
C GLN A 227 -11.26 4.35 10.65
N LYS A 228 -10.50 5.44 10.68
CA LYS A 228 -10.96 6.81 10.49
C LYS A 228 -9.83 7.65 9.93
N SER A 229 -10.13 8.59 9.05
CA SER A 229 -9.19 9.58 8.57
C SER A 229 -9.80 10.98 8.59
N ASP A 230 -8.96 11.99 8.77
CA ASP A 230 -9.34 13.41 8.67
C ASP A 230 -8.84 14.01 7.36
N LEU A 231 -7.70 13.53 6.87
CA LEU A 231 -7.07 13.97 5.64
C LEU A 231 -6.28 12.82 5.04
N VAL A 232 -6.36 12.68 3.73
CA VAL A 232 -5.46 11.82 2.95
C VAL A 232 -4.71 12.70 1.96
N GLU A 233 -3.40 12.61 1.99
CA GLU A 233 -2.51 13.29 1.06
C GLU A 233 -1.87 12.25 0.15
N ILE A 234 -1.97 12.46 -1.15
CA ILE A 234 -1.34 11.60 -2.15
C ILE A 234 -0.48 12.48 -3.04
N THR A 235 0.83 12.30 -2.95
CA THR A 235 1.81 13.03 -3.73
C THR A 235 2.36 12.14 -4.81
N LYS A 236 2.09 12.50 -6.06
CA LYS A 236 2.66 11.90 -7.24
C LYS A 236 3.92 12.64 -7.63
N TYR A 237 5.00 11.93 -7.88
CA TYR A 237 6.17 12.53 -8.50
C TYR A 237 6.51 11.87 -9.82
N PRO A 238 6.85 12.73 -10.79
CA PRO A 238 7.43 12.27 -12.02
C PRO A 238 8.89 11.96 -11.75
N THR A 239 9.36 10.86 -12.21
CA THR A 239 10.79 10.67 -12.20
C THR A 239 11.28 10.25 -13.56
N PRO A 240 12.47 10.67 -13.97
CA PRO A 240 13.20 9.94 -14.98
C PRO A 240 13.70 8.58 -14.47
N LEU A 241 13.69 8.35 -13.15
CA LEU A 241 14.23 7.16 -12.51
C LEU A 241 13.14 6.22 -12.03
N ARG A 242 12.01 6.73 -11.50
CA ARG A 242 10.88 5.94 -11.02
C ARG A 242 9.63 6.79 -10.85
N ALA A 243 8.53 6.38 -11.45
CA ALA A 243 7.23 6.92 -11.11
C ALA A 243 6.79 6.39 -9.75
N GLY A 244 6.32 7.23 -8.85
CA GLY A 244 5.97 6.86 -7.49
C GLY A 244 4.85 7.70 -6.91
N VAL A 245 4.33 7.23 -5.80
CA VAL A 245 3.30 7.91 -5.02
C VAL A 245 3.65 7.81 -3.56
N ASP A 246 3.64 8.93 -2.87
CA ASP A 246 3.63 8.98 -1.42
C ASP A 246 2.19 9.09 -0.94
N ILE A 247 1.87 8.38 0.13
CA ILE A 247 0.55 8.37 0.74
C ILE A 247 0.71 8.74 2.20
N GLY A 248 0.03 9.79 2.64
CA GLY A 248 -0.06 10.19 4.03
C GLY A 248 -1.51 10.14 4.50
N ILE A 249 -1.77 9.47 5.61
CA ILE A 249 -3.09 9.41 6.24
C ILE A 249 -3.01 10.11 7.58
N THR A 250 -3.67 11.26 7.66
CA THR A 250 -3.76 12.05 8.90
C THR A 250 -4.99 11.66 9.69
N GLN A 251 -4.79 11.40 10.96
CA GLN A 251 -5.77 10.84 11.88
C GLN A 251 -5.69 11.52 13.25
N ASP A 252 -6.77 11.41 14.03
CA ASP A 252 -6.79 11.81 15.43
C ASP A 252 -5.75 11.00 16.24
N ILE A 253 -5.05 11.66 17.14
CA ILE A 253 -3.98 11.09 17.96
C ILE A 253 -4.47 9.94 18.89
N ASN A 254 -5.77 9.88 19.15
CA ASN A 254 -6.41 8.82 19.93
C ASN A 254 -6.81 7.61 19.11
N LEU A 255 -6.75 7.68 17.76
CA LEU A 255 -7.05 6.57 16.87
C LEU A 255 -5.84 5.67 16.71
N GLU A 256 -6.05 4.40 16.86
CA GLU A 256 -4.97 3.44 17.04
C GLU A 256 -4.91 2.38 15.94
N LYS A 257 -5.96 2.20 15.13
CA LYS A 257 -6.05 1.05 14.23
C LYS A 257 -6.17 1.44 12.77
N ASN A 258 -5.27 0.89 11.98
CA ASN A 258 -5.28 0.93 10.53
C ASN A 258 -5.03 -0.47 9.99
N LYS A 259 -5.44 -0.70 8.77
CA LYS A 259 -5.11 -1.90 8.03
C LYS A 259 -4.35 -1.50 6.77
N LEU A 260 -3.30 -2.25 6.46
CA LEU A 260 -2.55 -2.16 5.22
C LEU A 260 -2.73 -3.45 4.44
N TYR A 261 -3.17 -3.36 3.21
CA TYR A 261 -3.08 -4.45 2.24
C TYR A 261 -1.82 -4.28 1.40
N LEU A 262 -1.02 -5.32 1.27
CA LEU A 262 0.18 -5.33 0.44
C LEU A 262 0.27 -6.68 -0.28
N GLY A 263 -0.15 -6.73 -1.53
CA GLY A 263 -0.28 -8.02 -2.21
C GLY A 263 -0.76 -7.97 -3.65
N PRO A 264 -1.07 -9.15 -4.23
CA PRO A 264 -1.57 -9.27 -5.58
C PRO A 264 -2.99 -8.71 -5.73
N LEU A 265 -3.30 -8.16 -6.90
CA LEU A 265 -4.63 -7.66 -7.25
C LEU A 265 -5.50 -8.79 -7.83
N ASP A 266 -5.56 -9.94 -7.16
CA ASP A 266 -6.55 -10.94 -7.51
C ASP A 266 -7.91 -10.62 -6.88
N TYR A 267 -8.98 -10.95 -7.61
CA TYR A 267 -10.34 -10.57 -7.24
C TYR A 267 -10.73 -11.04 -5.82
N SER A 268 -10.41 -12.27 -5.49
CA SER A 268 -10.79 -12.87 -4.21
C SER A 268 -10.07 -12.24 -3.02
N SER A 269 -8.78 -11.92 -3.16
CA SER A 269 -8.02 -11.28 -2.10
C SER A 269 -8.50 -9.85 -1.84
N VAL A 270 -8.90 -9.14 -2.91
CA VAL A 270 -9.32 -7.74 -2.80
C VAL A 270 -10.78 -7.62 -2.37
N GLU A 271 -11.67 -8.50 -2.82
CA GLU A 271 -13.08 -8.57 -2.39
C GLU A 271 -13.17 -8.76 -0.86
N ASN A 272 -12.29 -9.58 -0.28
CA ASN A 272 -12.25 -9.83 1.16
C ASN A 272 -11.94 -8.57 2.00
N LEU A 273 -11.37 -7.52 1.39
CA LEU A 273 -11.13 -6.26 2.09
C LEU A 273 -12.43 -5.50 2.40
N GLY A 274 -13.51 -5.76 1.63
CA GLY A 274 -14.84 -5.20 1.88
C GLY A 274 -14.95 -3.69 1.68
N VAL A 275 -14.06 -3.08 0.88
CA VAL A 275 -14.01 -1.62 0.65
C VAL A 275 -14.37 -1.21 -0.79
N GLY A 276 -14.86 -2.16 -1.62
CA GLY A 276 -15.29 -1.90 -2.99
C GLY A 276 -14.14 -1.73 -4.00
N LEU A 277 -12.91 -2.08 -3.62
CA LEU A 277 -11.74 -1.96 -4.50
C LEU A 277 -11.81 -2.94 -5.68
N GLU A 278 -12.50 -4.08 -5.52
CA GLU A 278 -12.73 -5.09 -6.56
C GLU A 278 -13.43 -4.52 -7.80
N GLU A 279 -14.31 -3.54 -7.63
CA GLU A 279 -14.99 -2.87 -8.75
C GLU A 279 -14.01 -2.17 -9.69
N LYS A 280 -12.96 -1.57 -9.12
CA LYS A 280 -11.91 -0.91 -9.90
C LYS A 280 -11.01 -1.90 -10.63
N ILE A 281 -10.80 -3.09 -10.07
CA ILE A 281 -9.99 -4.15 -10.68
C ILE A 281 -10.71 -4.77 -11.88
N LEU A 282 -12.03 -4.95 -11.80
CA LEU A 282 -12.85 -5.46 -12.91
C LEU A 282 -12.91 -4.52 -14.12
N GLY A 283 -12.42 -3.29 -14.00
CA GLY A 283 -12.33 -2.32 -15.08
C GLY A 283 -13.47 -1.30 -15.12
N TRP A 284 -13.83 -0.81 -16.31
CA TRP A 284 -14.85 0.22 -16.44
C TRP A 284 -16.21 -0.28 -15.94
N GLN A 285 -16.87 0.53 -15.11
CA GLN A 285 -18.14 0.17 -14.44
C GLN A 285 -19.19 -0.43 -15.38
N TRP A 286 -19.32 0.09 -16.61
CA TRP A 286 -20.28 -0.42 -17.59
C TRP A 286 -19.90 -1.80 -18.16
N LEU A 287 -18.63 -2.20 -18.09
CA LEU A 287 -18.13 -3.53 -18.49
C LEU A 287 -18.00 -4.49 -17.30
N SER A 288 -18.15 -4.04 -16.07
CA SER A 288 -17.96 -4.86 -14.88
C SER A 288 -18.81 -6.12 -14.86
N SER A 289 -20.07 -6.02 -15.28
CA SER A 289 -20.97 -7.18 -15.40
C SER A 289 -20.49 -8.21 -16.41
N VAL A 290 -19.92 -7.76 -17.54
CA VAL A 290 -19.35 -8.65 -18.56
C VAL A 290 -18.05 -9.27 -18.06
N SER A 291 -17.21 -8.47 -17.42
CA SER A 291 -15.95 -8.94 -16.82
C SER A 291 -16.22 -9.99 -15.72
N TRP A 292 -17.22 -9.75 -14.88
CA TRP A 292 -17.65 -10.70 -13.85
C TRP A 292 -18.19 -12.01 -14.46
N LEU A 293 -18.99 -11.94 -15.53
CA LEU A 293 -19.49 -13.10 -16.26
C LEU A 293 -18.34 -13.94 -16.83
N VAL A 294 -17.39 -13.27 -17.50
CA VAL A 294 -16.19 -13.92 -18.05
C VAL A 294 -15.36 -14.56 -16.95
N TYR A 295 -15.11 -13.84 -15.87
CA TYR A 295 -14.38 -14.34 -14.71
C TYR A 295 -15.04 -15.58 -14.12
N SER A 296 -16.37 -15.54 -13.88
CA SER A 296 -17.13 -16.68 -13.31
C SER A 296 -17.07 -17.92 -14.20
N ILE A 297 -17.18 -17.75 -15.54
CA ILE A 297 -17.05 -18.87 -16.48
C ILE A 297 -15.63 -19.44 -16.45
N MET A 298 -14.61 -18.58 -16.46
CA MET A 298 -13.21 -19.02 -16.45
C MET A 298 -12.85 -19.79 -15.18
N ILE A 299 -13.28 -19.30 -14.01
CA ILE A 299 -13.07 -19.99 -12.72
C ILE A 299 -13.82 -21.31 -12.65
N SER A 300 -15.07 -21.36 -13.14
CA SER A 300 -15.82 -22.60 -13.20
C SER A 300 -15.14 -23.64 -14.08
N LEU A 301 -14.65 -23.26 -15.27
CA LEU A 301 -13.89 -24.14 -16.14
C LEU A 301 -12.58 -24.61 -15.51
N TYR A 302 -11.89 -23.73 -14.80
CA TYR A 302 -10.66 -24.07 -14.08
C TYR A 302 -10.90 -25.10 -12.96
N GLY A 303 -12.04 -25.02 -12.27
CA GLY A 303 -12.44 -25.99 -11.26
C GLY A 303 -12.56 -27.42 -11.79
N PHE A 304 -12.90 -27.58 -13.08
CA PHE A 304 -12.95 -28.90 -13.75
C PHE A 304 -11.59 -29.31 -14.35
N ILE A 305 -10.86 -28.34 -14.89
CA ILE A 305 -9.58 -28.58 -15.58
C ILE A 305 -8.56 -27.55 -15.03
N PRO A 306 -7.70 -27.95 -14.07
CA PRO A 306 -6.76 -27.03 -13.42
C PRO A 306 -5.57 -26.67 -14.34
N ASN A 307 -5.86 -26.21 -15.56
CA ASN A 307 -4.89 -25.76 -16.55
C ASN A 307 -5.44 -24.55 -17.30
N TYR A 308 -4.93 -23.36 -16.99
CA TYR A 308 -5.38 -22.12 -17.60
C TYR A 308 -5.27 -22.08 -19.13
N GLY A 309 -4.26 -22.71 -19.72
CA GLY A 309 -4.11 -22.79 -21.17
C GLY A 309 -5.29 -23.51 -21.83
N VAL A 310 -5.71 -24.64 -21.27
CA VAL A 310 -6.88 -25.40 -21.75
C VAL A 310 -8.17 -24.60 -21.50
N VAL A 311 -8.30 -23.98 -20.35
CA VAL A 311 -9.47 -23.14 -20.00
C VAL A 311 -9.66 -22.01 -21.01
N VAL A 312 -8.59 -21.30 -21.38
CA VAL A 312 -8.65 -20.22 -22.39
C VAL A 312 -9.13 -20.75 -23.76
N VAL A 313 -8.62 -21.91 -24.20
CA VAL A 313 -9.05 -22.54 -25.47
C VAL A 313 -10.53 -22.93 -25.41
N LEU A 314 -10.97 -23.56 -24.32
CA LEU A 314 -12.38 -23.94 -24.13
C LEU A 314 -13.30 -22.69 -24.09
N PHE A 315 -12.88 -21.66 -23.39
CA PHE A 315 -13.60 -20.38 -23.35
C PHE A 315 -13.70 -19.75 -24.74
N ALA A 316 -12.64 -19.75 -25.53
CA ALA A 316 -12.65 -19.24 -26.91
C ALA A 316 -13.64 -20.01 -27.80
N ILE A 317 -13.69 -21.34 -27.66
CA ILE A 317 -14.66 -22.19 -28.38
C ILE A 317 -16.09 -21.83 -27.95
N LEU A 318 -16.35 -21.69 -26.64
CA LEU A 318 -17.64 -21.33 -26.09
C LEU A 318 -18.12 -19.99 -26.63
N ILE A 319 -17.30 -18.95 -26.60
CA ILE A 319 -17.63 -17.63 -27.17
C ILE A 319 -17.92 -17.74 -28.67
N LYS A 320 -17.13 -18.52 -29.42
CA LYS A 320 -17.37 -18.71 -30.85
C LYS A 320 -18.72 -19.39 -31.12
N LEU A 321 -19.10 -20.38 -30.33
CA LEU A 321 -20.41 -21.05 -30.45
C LEU A 321 -21.57 -20.09 -30.17
N VAL A 322 -21.46 -19.27 -29.12
CA VAL A 322 -22.47 -18.26 -28.75
C VAL A 322 -22.59 -17.16 -29.81
N THR A 323 -21.48 -16.70 -30.35
CA THR A 323 -21.47 -15.59 -31.32
C THR A 323 -21.76 -16.05 -32.76
N TYR A 324 -21.58 -17.32 -33.08
CA TYR A 324 -21.79 -17.87 -34.43
C TYR A 324 -23.16 -17.57 -35.02
N PRO A 325 -24.30 -17.77 -34.32
CA PRO A 325 -25.62 -17.47 -34.91
C PRO A 325 -25.83 -15.99 -35.19
N LEU A 326 -25.21 -15.09 -34.43
CA LEU A 326 -25.24 -13.64 -34.68
C LEU A 326 -24.45 -13.27 -35.95
N MET A 327 -23.24 -13.81 -36.08
CA MET A 327 -22.39 -13.61 -37.26
C MET A 327 -23.03 -14.21 -38.53
N ALA A 328 -23.66 -15.37 -38.42
CA ALA A 328 -24.34 -16.01 -39.56
C ALA A 328 -25.53 -15.15 -40.10
N LYS A 329 -26.24 -14.46 -39.19
CA LYS A 329 -27.32 -13.51 -39.60
C LYS A 329 -26.73 -12.28 -40.30
N GLN A 330 -25.64 -11.70 -39.80
CA GLN A 330 -24.97 -10.56 -40.43
C GLN A 330 -24.44 -10.90 -41.83
N LEU A 331 -23.77 -12.05 -41.98
CA LEU A 331 -23.28 -12.50 -43.28
C LEU A 331 -24.40 -12.74 -44.30
N ARG A 332 -25.58 -13.22 -43.89
CA ARG A 332 -26.74 -13.39 -44.74
C ARG A 332 -27.37 -12.03 -45.16
N SER A 333 -27.34 -11.06 -44.27
CA SER A 333 -27.80 -9.70 -44.53
C SER A 333 -26.89 -8.97 -45.53
N SER A 334 -25.55 -9.09 -45.35
CA SER A 334 -24.55 -8.51 -46.27
C SER A 334 -24.60 -9.09 -47.69
N LYS A 335 -25.02 -10.35 -47.87
CA LYS A 335 -25.17 -10.98 -49.22
C LYS A 335 -26.44 -10.56 -49.95
N LYS A 336 -27.36 -9.86 -49.29
CA LYS A 336 -28.61 -9.36 -49.89
C LYS A 336 -28.53 -7.90 -50.32
N MET A 337 -27.44 -7.19 -50.02
CA MET A 337 -27.06 -5.92 -50.60
C MET A 337 -26.16 -6.14 -51.81
#